data_0eb6d903704c971f6e8f665ce1e6e324
#
_entry.id   0eb6d903704c971f6e8f665ce1e6e324
#
_cell.length_a   1.000
_cell.length_b   1.000
_cell.length_c   1.000
_cell.angle_alpha   90.00
_cell.angle_beta   90.00
_cell.angle_gamma   90.00
#
_symmetry.space_group_name_H-M   'P 1'
#
loop_
_entity.id
_entity.type
_entity.pdbx_description
1 polymer ?
#
loop_
_entity_poly.entity_id
_entity_poly.type
_entity_poly.pdbx_seq_one_letter_code
_entity_poly.pdbx_strand_id
1 'polypeptide(L)'
;MLKRFVPRVVSTTTIATVVMWMSVIALPLAQRSDTQGLKETESFVKAGADTSGAVEKARLQIETTLAAYNGLVSQPTSNMKDDFKKLLSGTKDMDAKVDDARARVAKMEAAGTTYFAGRAATNKQIQDAALAQTAQQRLDENQKEYSGMMASLREAGQSLHELRIEIDNQITFLGSDLTPGAAASIKPQAQSLNERGREVLTKSGESIATANKYFNSMRPSKG
;
A
#
# COMPACT_ATOMS: atom_id res chain seq x y z
N MET A 1 17.98 -30.00 -88.63
CA MET A 1 19.42 -30.25 -88.59
C MET A 1 19.91 -30.46 -87.20
N LEU A 2 20.45 -31.59 -86.95
CA LEU A 2 21.58 -32.03 -86.12
C LEU A 2 21.47 -31.73 -84.61
N LYS A 3 21.35 -32.80 -83.88
CA LYS A 3 22.26 -33.73 -83.18
C LYS A 3 22.54 -33.26 -81.74
N ARG A 4 22.05 -34.07 -80.79
CA ARG A 4 22.82 -35.02 -79.93
C ARG A 4 23.86 -34.34 -79.01
N PHE A 5 23.65 -34.51 -77.70
CA PHE A 5 24.41 -35.55 -76.96
C PHE A 5 23.94 -35.59 -75.49
N VAL A 6 23.70 -36.80 -74.99
CA VAL A 6 23.61 -37.14 -73.55
C VAL A 6 24.98 -37.63 -73.13
N PRO A 7 25.43 -37.44 -71.95
CA PRO A 7 25.63 -38.61 -71.12
C PRO A 7 25.07 -38.47 -69.65
N ARG A 8 24.63 -39.58 -69.31
CA ARG A 8 24.31 -40.17 -68.04
C ARG A 8 25.57 -40.20 -67.15
N VAL A 9 25.50 -39.68 -65.91
CA VAL A 9 26.35 -40.11 -64.81
C VAL A 9 25.51 -40.44 -63.62
N VAL A 10 25.59 -41.68 -63.26
CA VAL A 10 25.10 -42.30 -62.03
C VAL A 10 26.11 -41.95 -60.95
N SER A 11 25.66 -41.47 -59.77
CA SER A 11 26.43 -41.73 -58.56
C SER A 11 25.67 -41.54 -57.32
N THR A 12 25.38 -42.61 -56.67
CA THR A 12 25.48 -42.99 -55.28
C THR A 12 24.78 -42.10 -54.23
N THR A 13 23.77 -42.70 -53.80
CA THR A 13 23.05 -42.58 -52.48
C THR A 13 24.04 -42.39 -51.33
N THR A 14 23.89 -41.30 -50.61
CA THR A 14 24.35 -41.26 -49.22
C THR A 14 23.20 -40.74 -48.38
N ILE A 15 22.46 -41.64 -47.75
CA ILE A 15 21.49 -41.36 -46.73
C ILE A 15 22.27 -40.94 -45.48
N ALA A 16 22.43 -39.66 -45.29
CA ALA A 16 22.88 -39.11 -44.02
C ALA A 16 21.65 -39.00 -43.10
N THR A 17 21.46 -40.00 -42.25
CA THR A 17 20.52 -39.99 -41.13
C THR A 17 21.01 -38.93 -40.15
N VAL A 18 20.50 -37.71 -40.28
CA VAL A 18 20.62 -36.69 -39.21
C VAL A 18 19.67 -37.11 -38.11
N VAL A 19 20.19 -37.87 -37.14
CA VAL A 19 19.55 -38.05 -35.84
C VAL A 19 19.62 -36.70 -35.16
N MET A 20 18.54 -35.92 -35.31
CA MET A 20 18.32 -34.69 -34.61
C MET A 20 18.06 -35.03 -33.16
N TRP A 21 19.10 -34.94 -32.33
CA TRP A 21 18.98 -34.97 -30.90
C TRP A 21 18.16 -33.72 -30.50
N MET A 22 16.83 -33.86 -30.40
CA MET A 22 16.02 -32.99 -29.62
C MET A 22 16.40 -33.22 -28.15
N SER A 23 17.44 -32.56 -27.71
CA SER A 23 17.64 -32.29 -26.28
C SER A 23 16.47 -31.46 -25.84
N VAL A 24 15.43 -32.12 -25.32
CA VAL A 24 14.41 -31.48 -24.52
C VAL A 24 15.15 -30.97 -23.28
N ILE A 25 15.64 -29.75 -23.39
CA ILE A 25 15.97 -28.96 -22.19
C ILE A 25 14.63 -28.70 -21.52
N ALA A 26 14.20 -29.64 -20.71
CA ALA A 26 13.17 -29.39 -19.72
C ALA A 26 13.76 -28.37 -18.74
N LEU A 27 13.65 -27.09 -19.10
CA LEU A 27 13.89 -26.01 -18.16
C LEU A 27 13.02 -26.25 -16.94
N PRO A 28 13.55 -26.11 -15.73
CA PRO A 28 12.75 -26.17 -14.50
C PRO A 28 11.92 -24.89 -14.40
N LEU A 29 10.89 -24.78 -15.23
CA LEU A 29 9.94 -23.66 -15.20
C LEU A 29 9.16 -23.61 -13.87
N ALA A 30 8.94 -24.77 -13.22
CA ALA A 30 8.26 -24.87 -11.96
C ALA A 30 9.03 -24.22 -10.79
N GLN A 31 10.33 -24.45 -10.68
CA GLN A 31 11.14 -23.86 -9.59
C GLN A 31 11.30 -22.34 -9.68
N ARG A 32 11.24 -21.78 -10.90
CA ARG A 32 11.36 -20.32 -11.09
C ARG A 32 10.06 -19.58 -10.74
N SER A 33 8.91 -20.20 -10.95
CA SER A 33 7.60 -19.65 -10.58
C SER A 33 7.38 -19.67 -9.06
N ASP A 34 7.80 -20.73 -8.36
CA ASP A 34 7.61 -20.85 -6.91
C ASP A 34 8.40 -19.81 -6.11
N THR A 35 9.67 -19.60 -6.47
CA THR A 35 10.51 -18.59 -5.79
C THR A 35 10.11 -17.17 -6.12
N GLN A 36 9.58 -16.90 -7.31
CA GLN A 36 9.11 -15.57 -7.67
C GLN A 36 7.81 -15.22 -6.94
N GLY A 37 6.84 -16.13 -6.91
CA GLY A 37 5.58 -15.94 -6.18
C GLY A 37 5.78 -15.72 -4.68
N LEU A 38 6.76 -16.42 -4.07
CA LEU A 38 7.14 -16.18 -2.68
C LEU A 38 7.73 -14.79 -2.47
N LYS A 39 8.65 -14.35 -3.33
CA LYS A 39 9.25 -13.01 -3.25
C LYS A 39 8.21 -11.89 -3.43
N GLU A 40 7.27 -12.06 -4.36
CA GLU A 40 6.17 -11.10 -4.55
C GLU A 40 5.28 -11.03 -3.32
N THR A 41 4.95 -12.18 -2.70
CA THR A 41 4.18 -12.26 -1.46
C THR A 41 4.93 -11.57 -0.31
N GLU A 42 6.20 -11.88 -0.12
CA GLU A 42 7.04 -11.27 0.92
C GLU A 42 7.16 -9.76 0.75
N SER A 43 7.37 -9.30 -0.49
CA SER A 43 7.44 -7.87 -0.83
C SER A 43 6.13 -7.16 -0.51
N PHE A 44 4.99 -7.77 -0.87
CA PHE A 44 3.67 -7.21 -0.60
C PHE A 44 3.36 -7.18 0.89
N VAL A 45 3.61 -8.26 1.63
CA VAL A 45 3.46 -8.33 3.10
C VAL A 45 4.34 -7.29 3.79
N LYS A 46 5.60 -7.13 3.34
CA LYS A 46 6.51 -6.12 3.87
C LYS A 46 5.97 -4.70 3.62
N ALA A 47 5.52 -4.40 2.39
CA ALA A 47 4.94 -3.10 2.07
C ALA A 47 3.71 -2.79 2.93
N GLY A 48 2.87 -3.79 3.23
CA GLY A 48 1.75 -3.68 4.16
C GLY A 48 2.18 -3.36 5.58
N ALA A 49 3.18 -4.06 6.11
CA ALA A 49 3.73 -3.80 7.45
C ALA A 49 4.36 -2.39 7.55
N ASP A 50 5.12 -1.98 6.53
CA ASP A 50 5.70 -0.64 6.44
C ASP A 50 4.61 0.45 6.41
N THR A 51 3.49 0.18 5.72
CA THR A 51 2.32 1.08 5.66
C THR A 51 1.64 1.18 7.02
N SER A 52 1.32 0.07 7.68
CA SER A 52 0.73 0.07 9.02
C SER A 52 1.59 0.84 10.02
N GLY A 53 2.91 0.66 9.98
CA GLY A 53 3.85 1.39 10.84
C GLY A 53 3.91 2.90 10.55
N ALA A 54 3.77 3.31 9.30
CA ALA A 54 3.73 4.74 8.94
C ALA A 54 2.41 5.39 9.34
N VAL A 55 1.27 4.73 9.13
CA VAL A 55 -0.05 5.21 9.57
C VAL A 55 -0.10 5.34 11.09
N GLU A 56 0.47 4.40 11.84
CA GLU A 56 0.54 4.50 13.31
C GLU A 56 1.37 5.71 13.77
N LYS A 57 2.51 5.98 13.13
CA LYS A 57 3.31 7.19 13.43
C LYS A 57 2.54 8.48 13.14
N ALA A 58 1.79 8.53 12.04
CA ALA A 58 0.93 9.66 11.72
C ALA A 58 -0.17 9.82 12.77
N ARG A 59 -0.83 8.73 13.19
CA ARG A 59 -1.85 8.72 14.23
C ARG A 59 -1.34 9.30 15.55
N LEU A 60 -0.17 8.86 16.03
CA LEU A 60 0.45 9.37 17.25
C LEU A 60 0.82 10.85 17.14
N GLN A 61 1.26 11.30 15.97
CA GLN A 61 1.58 12.71 15.76
C GLN A 61 0.31 13.59 15.72
N ILE A 62 -0.80 13.08 15.16
CA ILE A 62 -2.11 13.75 15.20
C ILE A 62 -2.52 13.95 16.66
N GLU A 63 -2.44 12.91 17.50
CA GLU A 63 -2.75 12.97 18.92
C GLU A 63 -1.91 14.04 19.64
N THR A 64 -0.59 14.05 19.38
CA THR A 64 0.34 15.04 19.92
C THR A 64 -0.03 16.48 19.49
N THR A 65 -0.40 16.67 18.23
CA THR A 65 -0.79 17.98 17.69
C THR A 65 -2.10 18.47 18.31
N LEU A 66 -3.07 17.58 18.47
CA LEU A 66 -4.35 17.89 19.15
C LEU A 66 -4.13 18.23 20.62
N ALA A 67 -3.21 17.56 21.32
CA ALA A 67 -2.86 17.88 22.69
C ALA A 67 -2.23 19.28 22.80
N ALA A 68 -1.32 19.65 21.90
CA ALA A 68 -0.76 21.00 21.83
C ALA A 68 -1.82 22.07 21.54
N TYR A 69 -2.73 21.79 20.61
CA TYR A 69 -3.87 22.67 20.31
C TYR A 69 -4.77 22.87 21.55
N ASN A 70 -5.12 21.79 22.24
CA ASN A 70 -5.96 21.84 23.45
C ASN A 70 -5.29 22.61 24.57
N GLY A 71 -3.99 22.44 24.77
CA GLY A 71 -3.23 23.22 25.76
C GLY A 71 -3.34 24.73 25.49
N LEU A 72 -3.25 25.13 24.23
CA LEU A 72 -3.34 26.55 23.85
C LEU A 72 -4.75 27.14 24.04
N VAL A 73 -5.82 26.38 23.65
CA VAL A 73 -7.20 26.91 23.62
C VAL A 73 -7.94 26.70 24.93
N SER A 74 -7.78 25.55 25.59
CA SER A 74 -8.54 25.19 26.79
C SER A 74 -7.89 25.71 28.06
N GLN A 75 -6.58 25.85 28.08
CA GLN A 75 -5.80 26.31 29.26
C GLN A 75 -4.77 27.37 28.82
N PRO A 76 -5.20 28.55 28.35
CA PRO A 76 -4.26 29.58 27.93
C PRO A 76 -3.30 29.92 29.07
N THR A 77 -2.00 29.72 28.79
CA THR A 77 -0.94 30.05 29.73
C THR A 77 -0.52 31.52 29.60
N SER A 78 0.32 32.03 30.51
CA SER A 78 1.01 33.31 30.31
C SER A 78 2.01 33.31 29.14
N ASN A 79 2.29 32.14 28.56
CA ASN A 79 3.25 31.94 27.48
C ASN A 79 2.59 31.44 26.17
N MET A 80 1.42 31.99 25.82
CA MET A 80 0.66 31.59 24.62
C MET A 80 1.51 31.64 23.35
N LYS A 81 2.47 32.52 23.24
CA LYS A 81 3.38 32.60 22.07
C LYS A 81 4.19 31.33 21.86
N ASP A 82 4.71 30.75 22.92
CA ASP A 82 5.51 29.51 22.81
C ASP A 82 4.61 28.29 22.63
N ASP A 83 3.44 28.29 23.24
CA ASP A 83 2.44 27.23 23.02
C ASP A 83 1.92 27.26 21.57
N PHE A 84 1.72 28.43 20.99
CA PHE A 84 1.38 28.58 19.57
C PHE A 84 2.51 28.09 18.65
N LYS A 85 3.77 28.39 18.96
CA LYS A 85 4.91 27.85 18.20
C LYS A 85 4.98 26.32 18.29
N LYS A 86 4.69 25.71 19.45
CA LYS A 86 4.61 24.26 19.62
C LYS A 86 3.52 23.66 18.72
N LEU A 87 2.34 24.31 18.68
CA LEU A 87 1.27 23.90 17.79
C LEU A 87 1.69 23.95 16.31
N LEU A 88 2.31 25.06 15.86
CA LEU A 88 2.82 25.19 14.50
C LEU A 88 3.86 24.10 14.15
N SER A 89 4.80 23.84 15.07
CA SER A 89 5.78 22.75 14.88
C SER A 89 5.10 21.38 14.82
N GLY A 90 4.16 21.10 15.75
CA GLY A 90 3.42 19.86 15.79
C GLY A 90 2.61 19.61 14.52
N THR A 91 2.02 20.67 13.95
CA THR A 91 1.29 20.59 12.67
C THR A 91 2.21 20.27 11.50
N LYS A 92 3.39 20.90 11.44
CA LYS A 92 4.39 20.59 10.41
C LYS A 92 4.88 19.15 10.52
N ASP A 93 5.12 18.66 11.74
CA ASP A 93 5.54 17.28 11.98
C ASP A 93 4.43 16.29 11.61
N MET A 94 3.17 16.66 11.88
CA MET A 94 1.99 15.88 11.46
C MET A 94 1.93 15.76 9.94
N ASP A 95 2.09 16.85 9.21
CA ASP A 95 2.11 16.84 7.74
C ASP A 95 3.21 15.91 7.21
N ALA A 96 4.42 15.99 7.76
CA ALA A 96 5.52 15.12 7.35
C ALA A 96 5.23 13.61 7.60
N LYS A 97 4.58 13.26 8.72
CA LYS A 97 4.19 11.86 9.00
C LYS A 97 3.05 11.38 8.10
N VAL A 98 2.11 12.25 7.80
CA VAL A 98 1.00 11.97 6.87
C VAL A 98 1.53 11.74 5.46
N ASP A 99 2.47 12.55 5.00
CA ASP A 99 3.08 12.39 3.67
C ASP A 99 3.91 11.10 3.57
N ASP A 100 4.66 10.70 4.63
CA ASP A 100 5.31 9.39 4.66
C ASP A 100 4.28 8.25 4.60
N ALA A 101 3.18 8.34 5.36
CA ALA A 101 2.11 7.34 5.32
C ALA A 101 1.49 7.22 3.92
N ARG A 102 1.19 8.33 3.25
CA ARG A 102 0.68 8.35 1.86
C ARG A 102 1.66 7.69 0.89
N ALA A 103 2.95 8.00 1.02
CA ALA A 103 3.98 7.39 0.18
C ALA A 103 4.08 5.86 0.40
N ARG A 104 3.89 5.38 1.64
CA ARG A 104 3.85 3.95 1.94
C ARG A 104 2.60 3.28 1.39
N VAL A 105 1.44 3.90 1.49
CA VAL A 105 0.20 3.41 0.87
C VAL A 105 0.39 3.24 -0.64
N ALA A 106 0.95 4.24 -1.34
CA ALA A 106 1.21 4.14 -2.77
C ALA A 106 2.17 2.99 -3.13
N LYS A 107 3.23 2.77 -2.34
CA LYS A 107 4.14 1.62 -2.51
C LYS A 107 3.44 0.28 -2.28
N MET A 108 2.57 0.20 -1.28
CA MET A 108 1.78 -0.99 -1.01
C MET A 108 0.79 -1.28 -2.16
N GLU A 109 0.15 -0.27 -2.73
CA GLU A 109 -0.72 -0.41 -3.91
C GLU A 109 0.05 -0.96 -5.12
N ALA A 110 1.25 -0.45 -5.39
CA ALA A 110 2.11 -0.94 -6.46
C ALA A 110 2.54 -2.40 -6.24
N ALA A 111 2.93 -2.75 -4.99
CA ALA A 111 3.28 -4.12 -4.63
C ALA A 111 2.07 -5.06 -4.74
N GLY A 112 0.88 -4.62 -4.35
CA GLY A 112 -0.36 -5.36 -4.49
C GLY A 112 -0.71 -5.63 -5.96
N THR A 113 -0.57 -4.63 -6.82
CA THR A 113 -0.78 -4.79 -8.27
C THR A 113 0.14 -5.88 -8.84
N THR A 114 1.42 -5.85 -8.49
CA THR A 114 2.39 -6.87 -8.92
C THR A 114 2.03 -8.25 -8.39
N TYR A 115 1.70 -8.36 -7.10
CA TYR A 115 1.31 -9.61 -6.44
C TYR A 115 0.08 -10.24 -7.12
N PHE A 116 -1.00 -9.48 -7.31
CA PHE A 116 -2.23 -10.00 -7.91
C PHE A 116 -2.05 -10.38 -9.37
N ALA A 117 -1.29 -9.60 -10.14
CA ALA A 117 -0.97 -9.94 -11.53
C ALA A 117 -0.15 -11.24 -11.62
N GLY A 118 0.87 -11.40 -10.76
CA GLY A 118 1.67 -12.62 -10.68
C GLY A 118 0.83 -13.85 -10.32
N ARG A 119 -0.05 -13.72 -9.31
CA ARG A 119 -0.98 -14.80 -8.92
C ARG A 119 -1.93 -15.19 -10.04
N ALA A 120 -2.52 -14.21 -10.73
CA ALA A 120 -3.41 -14.45 -11.87
C ALA A 120 -2.68 -15.16 -13.03
N ALA A 121 -1.43 -14.79 -13.30
CA ALA A 121 -0.61 -15.45 -14.31
C ALA A 121 -0.27 -16.90 -13.94
N THR A 122 0.07 -17.16 -12.68
CA THR A 122 0.34 -18.51 -12.17
C THR A 122 -0.92 -19.39 -12.21
N ASN A 123 -2.09 -18.86 -11.83
CA ASN A 123 -3.35 -19.61 -11.86
C ASN A 123 -3.70 -20.12 -13.26
N LYS A 124 -3.38 -19.38 -14.32
CA LYS A 124 -3.60 -19.79 -15.72
C LYS A 124 -2.73 -20.98 -16.16
N GLN A 125 -1.68 -21.32 -15.40
CA GLN A 125 -0.80 -22.45 -15.71
C GLN A 125 -1.28 -23.76 -15.07
N ILE A 126 -2.28 -23.71 -14.20
CA ILE A 126 -2.84 -24.88 -13.53
C ILE A 126 -3.67 -25.68 -14.53
N GLN A 127 -3.24 -26.92 -14.83
CA GLN A 127 -3.89 -27.80 -15.81
C GLN A 127 -5.14 -28.50 -15.25
N ASP A 128 -5.15 -28.79 -13.97
CA ASP A 128 -6.31 -29.41 -13.30
C ASP A 128 -7.42 -28.39 -13.14
N ALA A 129 -8.60 -28.65 -13.71
CA ALA A 129 -9.71 -27.72 -13.73
C ALA A 129 -10.26 -27.42 -12.32
N ALA A 130 -10.30 -28.38 -11.41
CA ALA A 130 -10.79 -28.18 -10.04
C ALA A 130 -9.81 -27.34 -9.23
N LEU A 131 -8.51 -27.58 -9.37
CA LEU A 131 -7.47 -26.77 -8.73
C LEU A 131 -7.43 -25.35 -9.31
N ALA A 132 -7.59 -25.18 -10.65
CA ALA A 132 -7.66 -23.87 -11.28
C ALA A 132 -8.84 -23.05 -10.77
N GLN A 133 -10.02 -23.67 -10.65
CA GLN A 133 -11.20 -23.01 -10.09
C GLN A 133 -10.99 -22.61 -8.61
N THR A 134 -10.42 -23.49 -7.80
CA THR A 134 -10.13 -23.19 -6.40
C THR A 134 -9.11 -22.05 -6.26
N ALA A 135 -8.06 -22.05 -7.09
CA ALA A 135 -7.04 -21.00 -7.11
C ALA A 135 -7.64 -19.64 -7.51
N GLN A 136 -8.55 -19.62 -8.48
CA GLN A 136 -9.24 -18.40 -8.90
C GLN A 136 -10.17 -17.86 -7.80
N GLN A 137 -10.96 -18.72 -7.17
CA GLN A 137 -11.83 -18.32 -6.05
C GLN A 137 -11.02 -17.67 -4.91
N ARG A 138 -9.89 -18.28 -4.52
CA ARG A 138 -9.01 -17.73 -3.50
C ARG A 138 -8.38 -16.39 -3.90
N LEU A 139 -8.08 -16.21 -5.18
CA LEU A 139 -7.57 -14.95 -5.71
C LEU A 139 -8.64 -13.85 -5.61
N ASP A 140 -9.88 -14.16 -6.00
CA ASP A 140 -11.00 -13.21 -5.99
C ASP A 140 -11.35 -12.80 -4.55
N GLU A 141 -11.38 -13.75 -3.60
CA GLU A 141 -11.57 -13.48 -2.18
C GLU A 141 -10.48 -12.57 -1.62
N ASN A 142 -9.22 -12.86 -1.93
CA ASN A 142 -8.09 -12.06 -1.48
C ASN A 142 -8.13 -10.62 -2.06
N GLN A 143 -8.49 -10.46 -3.34
CA GLN A 143 -8.67 -9.14 -3.96
C GLN A 143 -9.81 -8.36 -3.29
N LYS A 144 -10.89 -9.01 -2.93
CA LYS A 144 -12.02 -8.40 -2.21
C LYS A 144 -11.60 -7.90 -0.82
N GLU A 145 -10.89 -8.73 -0.06
CA GLU A 145 -10.36 -8.34 1.26
C GLU A 145 -9.38 -7.18 1.16
N TYR A 146 -8.47 -7.22 0.19
CA TYR A 146 -7.53 -6.13 -0.10
C TYR A 146 -8.26 -4.84 -0.45
N SER A 147 -9.27 -4.91 -1.30
CA SER A 147 -10.07 -3.74 -1.69
C SER A 147 -10.79 -3.11 -0.51
N GLY A 148 -11.33 -3.92 0.40
CA GLY A 148 -11.96 -3.46 1.65
C GLY A 148 -10.96 -2.76 2.58
N MET A 149 -9.77 -3.34 2.75
CA MET A 149 -8.68 -2.74 3.51
C MET A 149 -8.26 -1.39 2.92
N MET A 150 -8.11 -1.30 1.60
CA MET A 150 -7.75 -0.06 0.91
C MET A 150 -8.83 1.02 1.03
N ALA A 151 -10.11 0.63 1.02
CA ALA A 151 -11.22 1.55 1.24
C ALA A 151 -11.15 2.16 2.65
N SER A 152 -10.89 1.36 3.68
CA SER A 152 -10.72 1.82 5.06
C SER A 152 -9.56 2.82 5.21
N LEU A 153 -8.40 2.54 4.58
CA LEU A 153 -7.26 3.46 4.58
C LEU A 153 -7.57 4.79 3.88
N ARG A 154 -8.31 4.77 2.77
CA ARG A 154 -8.72 6.00 2.06
C ARG A 154 -9.71 6.83 2.87
N GLU A 155 -10.66 6.18 3.53
CA GLU A 155 -11.62 6.85 4.41
C GLU A 155 -10.93 7.54 5.58
N ALA A 156 -9.98 6.87 6.25
CA ALA A 156 -9.17 7.49 7.29
C ALA A 156 -8.37 8.69 6.76
N GLY A 157 -7.80 8.59 5.56
CA GLY A 157 -7.08 9.67 4.90
C GLY A 157 -7.97 10.87 4.56
N GLN A 158 -9.22 10.64 4.15
CA GLN A 158 -10.19 11.70 3.88
C GLN A 158 -10.59 12.44 5.18
N SER A 159 -10.92 11.69 6.23
CA SER A 159 -11.27 12.29 7.54
C SER A 159 -10.10 13.11 8.09
N LEU A 160 -8.86 12.66 7.90
CA LEU A 160 -7.67 13.42 8.29
C LEU A 160 -7.50 14.72 7.47
N HIS A 161 -7.78 14.69 6.19
CA HIS A 161 -7.72 15.90 5.35
C HIS A 161 -8.69 16.98 5.84
N GLU A 162 -9.91 16.60 6.20
CA GLU A 162 -10.90 17.50 6.75
C GLU A 162 -10.48 18.07 8.11
N LEU A 163 -9.95 17.23 9.01
CA LEU A 163 -9.39 17.67 10.28
C LEU A 163 -8.25 18.69 10.08
N ARG A 164 -7.39 18.44 9.08
CA ARG A 164 -6.27 19.32 8.79
C ARG A 164 -6.71 20.72 8.36
N ILE A 165 -7.75 20.81 7.53
CA ILE A 165 -8.35 22.10 7.12
C ILE A 165 -8.87 22.86 8.33
N GLU A 166 -9.55 22.16 9.27
CA GLU A 166 -10.06 22.81 10.47
C GLU A 166 -8.94 23.32 11.39
N ILE A 167 -7.87 22.53 11.56
CA ILE A 167 -6.68 22.97 12.31
C ILE A 167 -6.09 24.25 11.67
N ASP A 168 -5.95 24.31 10.34
CA ASP A 168 -5.40 25.46 9.64
C ASP A 168 -6.26 26.73 9.84
N ASN A 169 -7.56 26.58 9.75
CA ASN A 169 -8.47 27.71 9.96
C ASN A 169 -8.31 28.29 11.38
N GLN A 170 -8.18 27.42 12.38
CA GLN A 170 -8.03 27.87 13.78
C GLN A 170 -6.62 28.40 14.06
N ILE A 171 -5.57 27.83 13.45
CA ILE A 171 -4.22 28.40 13.50
C ILE A 171 -4.19 29.80 12.89
N THR A 172 -4.85 30.00 11.74
CA THR A 172 -4.94 31.30 11.07
C THR A 172 -5.63 32.32 11.94
N PHE A 173 -6.75 31.96 12.57
CA PHE A 173 -7.46 32.83 13.48
C PHE A 173 -6.61 33.20 14.70
N LEU A 174 -6.04 32.24 15.40
CA LEU A 174 -5.17 32.47 16.57
C LEU A 174 -3.89 33.23 16.22
N GLY A 175 -3.36 33.04 15.01
CA GLY A 175 -2.20 33.77 14.51
C GLY A 175 -2.49 35.27 14.28
N SER A 176 -3.75 35.61 14.01
CA SER A 176 -4.17 37.04 13.84
C SER A 176 -4.46 37.75 15.16
N ASP A 177 -4.88 37.00 16.19
CA ASP A 177 -5.15 37.54 17.54
C ASP A 177 -4.80 36.46 18.59
N LEU A 178 -3.55 36.51 19.08
CA LEU A 178 -3.06 35.55 20.06
C LEU A 178 -3.28 36.04 21.48
N THR A 179 -4.54 36.16 21.89
CA THR A 179 -4.95 36.59 23.23
C THR A 179 -5.78 35.50 23.92
N PRO A 180 -5.83 35.50 25.28
CA PRO A 180 -6.74 34.62 26.01
C PRO A 180 -8.22 34.80 25.63
N GLY A 181 -8.62 36.02 25.26
CA GLY A 181 -9.97 36.34 24.78
C GLY A 181 -10.28 35.67 23.44
N ALA A 182 -9.34 35.72 22.47
CA ALA A 182 -9.46 35.05 21.18
C ALA A 182 -9.52 33.52 21.37
N ALA A 183 -8.64 32.93 22.17
CA ALA A 183 -8.69 31.51 22.51
C ALA A 183 -10.03 31.08 23.16
N ALA A 184 -10.57 31.90 24.05
CA ALA A 184 -11.86 31.63 24.66
C ALA A 184 -13.02 31.69 23.66
N SER A 185 -12.95 32.56 22.64
CA SER A 185 -14.02 32.75 21.65
C SER A 185 -14.20 31.55 20.72
N ILE A 186 -13.13 30.71 20.51
CA ILE A 186 -13.18 29.54 19.64
C ILE A 186 -13.40 28.20 20.37
N LYS A 187 -13.77 28.24 21.66
CA LYS A 187 -14.03 27.00 22.43
C LYS A 187 -15.07 26.07 21.78
N PRO A 188 -16.18 26.55 21.21
CA PRO A 188 -17.12 25.67 20.51
C PRO A 188 -16.50 24.98 19.31
N GLN A 189 -15.69 25.69 18.51
CA GLN A 189 -14.96 25.16 17.37
C GLN A 189 -13.90 24.16 17.83
N ALA A 190 -13.25 24.43 18.96
CA ALA A 190 -12.28 23.49 19.55
C ALA A 190 -12.94 22.18 20.00
N GLN A 191 -14.16 22.20 20.48
CA GLN A 191 -14.92 20.98 20.80
C GLN A 191 -15.20 20.16 19.54
N SER A 192 -15.70 20.79 18.47
CA SER A 192 -15.92 20.14 17.18
C SER A 192 -14.65 19.53 16.62
N LEU A 193 -13.53 20.28 16.64
CA LEU A 193 -12.23 19.80 16.19
C LEU A 193 -11.75 18.58 17.00
N ASN A 194 -11.99 18.55 18.32
CA ASN A 194 -11.64 17.42 19.15
C ASN A 194 -12.51 16.18 18.86
N GLU A 195 -13.78 16.35 18.54
CA GLU A 195 -14.67 15.25 18.14
C GLU A 195 -14.21 14.65 16.83
N ARG A 196 -13.92 15.49 15.83
CA ARG A 196 -13.34 15.05 14.56
C ARG A 196 -11.96 14.41 14.74
N GLY A 197 -11.13 14.96 15.61
CA GLY A 197 -9.83 14.38 15.96
C GLY A 197 -9.96 12.95 16.51
N ARG A 198 -10.91 12.72 17.44
CA ARG A 198 -11.19 11.37 17.95
C ARG A 198 -11.67 10.42 16.86
N GLU A 199 -12.53 10.90 15.95
CA GLU A 199 -12.99 10.11 14.80
C GLU A 199 -11.81 9.68 13.91
N VAL A 200 -10.92 10.61 13.55
CA VAL A 200 -9.70 10.32 12.76
C VAL A 200 -8.81 9.30 13.45
N LEU A 201 -8.57 9.45 14.76
CA LEU A 201 -7.74 8.51 15.53
C LEU A 201 -8.37 7.11 15.57
N THR A 202 -9.69 7.00 15.72
CA THR A 202 -10.43 5.74 15.69
C THR A 202 -10.35 5.08 14.32
N LYS A 203 -10.71 5.79 13.24
CA LYS A 203 -10.65 5.27 11.86
C LYS A 203 -9.24 4.83 11.46
N SER A 204 -8.23 5.60 11.86
CA SER A 204 -6.82 5.22 11.61
C SER A 204 -6.45 3.93 12.35
N GLY A 205 -6.85 3.78 13.61
CA GLY A 205 -6.64 2.56 14.39
C GLY A 205 -7.33 1.33 13.78
N GLU A 206 -8.57 1.47 13.35
CA GLU A 206 -9.35 0.41 12.67
C GLU A 206 -8.71 0.02 11.33
N SER A 207 -8.24 1.00 10.56
CA SER A 207 -7.53 0.75 9.29
C SER A 207 -6.22 -0.01 9.50
N ILE A 208 -5.46 0.33 10.54
CA ILE A 208 -4.24 -0.39 10.94
C ILE A 208 -4.57 -1.83 11.34
N ALA A 209 -5.60 -2.03 12.17
CA ALA A 209 -6.03 -3.36 12.61
C ALA A 209 -6.47 -4.23 11.42
N THR A 210 -7.24 -3.66 10.48
CA THR A 210 -7.69 -4.32 9.26
C THR A 210 -6.51 -4.70 8.37
N ALA A 211 -5.56 -3.79 8.17
CA ALA A 211 -4.36 -4.05 7.39
C ALA A 211 -3.50 -5.15 8.03
N ASN A 212 -3.27 -5.08 9.33
CA ASN A 212 -2.50 -6.10 10.05
C ASN A 212 -3.17 -7.48 10.00
N LYS A 213 -4.49 -7.55 10.15
CA LYS A 213 -5.25 -8.81 10.00
C LYS A 213 -5.05 -9.40 8.61
N TYR A 214 -5.23 -8.58 7.56
CA TYR A 214 -5.08 -8.99 6.17
C TYR A 214 -3.67 -9.53 5.90
N PHE A 215 -2.61 -8.77 6.21
CA PHE A 215 -1.25 -9.19 5.92
C PHE A 215 -0.74 -10.33 6.80
N ASN A 216 -1.25 -10.47 8.03
CA ASN A 216 -0.94 -11.63 8.86
C ASN A 216 -1.52 -12.93 8.30
N SER A 217 -2.71 -12.88 7.66
CA SER A 217 -3.30 -14.07 7.01
C SER A 217 -2.51 -14.55 5.79
N MET A 218 -1.71 -13.66 5.18
CA MET A 218 -0.87 -13.98 4.03
C MET A 218 0.51 -14.54 4.39
N ARG A 219 0.92 -14.44 5.65
CA ARG A 219 2.23 -14.98 6.08
C ARG A 219 2.20 -16.51 6.04
N PRO A 220 3.24 -17.16 5.45
CA PRO A 220 3.39 -18.58 5.56
C PRO A 220 3.40 -18.99 7.05
N SER A 221 2.66 -20.06 7.37
CA SER A 221 2.76 -20.65 8.72
C SER A 221 4.20 -21.06 8.94
N LYS A 222 4.80 -20.58 10.03
CA LYS A 222 6.10 -21.10 10.47
C LYS A 222 5.88 -22.55 10.86
N GLY A 223 6.36 -23.48 10.02
CA GLY A 223 6.46 -24.88 10.34
C GLY A 223 7.46 -25.11 11.46
#